data_0d882a018e3b685405f439fa372c4ca7
#
_entry.id   0d882a018e3b685405f439fa372c4ca7
#
_cell.length_a   1.000
_cell.length_b   1.000
_cell.length_c   1.000
_cell.angle_alpha   90.00
_cell.angle_beta   90.00
_cell.angle_gamma   90.00
#
_symmetry.space_group_name_H-M   'P 1'
#
loop_
_entity.id
_entity.type
_entity.pdbx_description
1 polymer ?
#
loop_
_entity_poly.entity_id
_entity_poly.type
_entity_poly.pdbx_seq_one_letter_code
_entity_poly.pdbx_strand_id
1 'polypeptide(L)'
;MMNLVFLHGLLGTKSDWQKVIENLPHFRCFSIDLPFHGENKAVVVEDFEQTAQFLERQIQYLIKDEPYILIGYSLGGRIAQYYALHAKVKIGHLKAVILEGANLGLQSEQEKQSRLVNDNMWAERFFHEKSETVLEDWYQQPVFSHLNEPQRKALIEKRKANCGANIGHMLLATSL
;
A
#
# COMPACT_ATOMS: atom_id res chain seq x y z
N MET A 1 -8.34 -22.72 10.65
CA MET A 1 -8.53 -21.28 10.99
C MET A 1 -8.29 -20.50 9.71
N MET A 2 -9.12 -19.49 9.37
CA MET A 2 -8.95 -18.69 8.14
C MET A 2 -7.76 -17.75 8.30
N ASN A 3 -6.94 -17.64 7.28
CA ASN A 3 -5.82 -16.71 7.22
C ASN A 3 -6.29 -15.36 6.66
N LEU A 4 -5.87 -14.26 7.29
CA LEU A 4 -6.07 -12.89 6.82
C LEU A 4 -4.72 -12.27 6.51
N VAL A 5 -4.56 -11.75 5.30
CA VAL A 5 -3.34 -11.07 4.84
C VAL A 5 -3.63 -9.60 4.62
N PHE A 6 -2.90 -8.73 5.30
CA PHE A 6 -3.13 -7.30 5.33
C PHE A 6 -2.03 -6.53 4.59
N LEU A 7 -2.44 -5.59 3.72
CA LEU A 7 -1.58 -4.70 2.96
C LEU A 7 -1.88 -3.24 3.35
N HIS A 8 -0.85 -2.52 3.79
CA HIS A 8 -0.96 -1.12 4.21
C HIS A 8 -1.04 -0.14 3.02
N GLY A 9 -1.38 1.12 3.28
CA GLY A 9 -1.36 2.19 2.30
C GLY A 9 0.03 2.79 2.08
N LEU A 10 0.15 3.71 1.11
CA LEU A 10 1.38 4.47 0.89
C LEU A 10 1.83 5.14 2.19
N LEU A 11 3.14 5.22 2.42
CA LEU A 11 3.74 5.72 3.66
C LEU A 11 3.49 4.83 4.89
N GLY A 12 2.69 3.77 4.76
CA GLY A 12 2.37 2.85 5.85
C GLY A 12 3.44 1.82 6.13
N THR A 13 3.16 0.98 7.11
CA THR A 13 3.90 -0.24 7.41
C THR A 13 2.94 -1.31 7.90
N LYS A 14 3.42 -2.55 7.99
CA LYS A 14 2.64 -3.67 8.56
C LYS A 14 2.08 -3.38 9.95
N SER A 15 2.74 -2.51 10.73
CA SER A 15 2.28 -2.13 12.07
C SER A 15 0.99 -1.29 12.09
N ASP A 16 0.59 -0.72 10.96
CA ASP A 16 -0.66 0.05 10.87
C ASP A 16 -1.90 -0.82 11.12
N TRP A 17 -1.78 -2.12 10.89
CA TRP A 17 -2.85 -3.09 11.09
C TRP A 17 -2.92 -3.66 12.52
N GLN A 18 -1.95 -3.35 13.39
CA GLN A 18 -1.82 -3.96 14.70
C GLN A 18 -3.12 -3.88 15.53
N LYS A 19 -3.73 -2.69 15.61
CA LYS A 19 -4.98 -2.49 16.37
C LYS A 19 -6.17 -3.26 15.80
N VAL A 20 -6.22 -3.47 14.49
CA VAL A 20 -7.25 -4.27 13.84
C VAL A 20 -7.03 -5.75 14.16
N ILE A 21 -5.80 -6.21 14.03
CA ILE A 21 -5.42 -7.61 14.27
C ILE A 21 -5.69 -8.03 15.71
N GLU A 22 -5.45 -7.17 16.68
CA GLU A 22 -5.74 -7.42 18.11
C GLU A 22 -7.23 -7.71 18.39
N ASN A 23 -8.13 -7.25 17.52
CA ASN A 23 -9.55 -7.50 17.61
C ASN A 23 -10.04 -8.71 16.78
N LEU A 24 -9.11 -9.49 16.22
CA LEU A 24 -9.40 -10.64 15.35
C LEU A 24 -8.81 -11.96 15.90
N PRO A 25 -9.07 -12.32 17.19
CA PRO A 25 -8.38 -13.45 17.83
C PRO A 25 -8.72 -14.83 17.24
N HIS A 26 -9.78 -14.92 16.43
CA HIS A 26 -10.21 -16.17 15.81
C HIS A 26 -9.63 -16.40 14.40
N PHE A 27 -8.77 -15.50 13.93
CA PHE A 27 -8.11 -15.58 12.64
C PHE A 27 -6.59 -15.68 12.80
N ARG A 28 -5.92 -16.27 11.80
CA ARG A 28 -4.46 -16.15 11.67
C ARG A 28 -4.17 -14.93 10.81
N CYS A 29 -3.65 -13.88 11.43
CA CYS A 29 -3.43 -12.60 10.77
C CYS A 29 -1.96 -12.42 10.41
N PHE A 30 -1.70 -12.01 9.18
CA PHE A 30 -0.37 -11.67 8.65
C PHE A 30 -0.44 -10.27 8.04
N SER A 31 0.47 -9.40 8.37
CA SER A 31 0.63 -8.11 7.74
C SER A 31 1.96 -8.01 7.02
N ILE A 32 1.96 -7.48 5.81
CA ILE A 32 3.11 -7.43 4.92
C ILE A 32 3.52 -5.97 4.72
N ASP A 33 4.81 -5.67 4.91
CA ASP A 33 5.37 -4.42 4.41
C ASP A 33 5.47 -4.48 2.88
N LEU A 34 4.94 -3.48 2.21
CA LEU A 34 5.03 -3.36 0.75
C LEU A 34 6.48 -3.06 0.30
N PRO A 35 6.84 -3.29 -0.97
CA PRO A 35 8.12 -2.83 -1.50
C PRO A 35 8.38 -1.37 -1.17
N PHE A 36 9.63 -0.99 -0.99
CA PHE A 36 10.09 0.33 -0.57
C PHE A 36 9.67 0.77 0.84
N HIS A 37 8.94 -0.05 1.60
CA HIS A 37 8.46 0.28 2.95
C HIS A 37 8.99 -0.70 4.00
N GLY A 38 9.10 -0.22 5.24
CA GLY A 38 9.38 -1.03 6.43
C GLY A 38 10.57 -1.98 6.27
N GLU A 39 10.35 -3.26 6.53
CA GLU A 39 11.38 -4.31 6.37
C GLU A 39 11.72 -4.58 4.90
N ASN A 40 10.83 -4.23 3.96
CA ASN A 40 11.02 -4.39 2.52
C ASN A 40 11.49 -3.11 1.80
N LYS A 41 12.05 -2.14 2.54
CA LYS A 41 12.54 -0.87 2.00
C LYS A 41 13.60 -0.99 0.91
N ALA A 42 14.33 -2.11 0.84
CA ALA A 42 15.33 -2.41 -0.17
C ALA A 42 14.78 -3.21 -1.36
N VAL A 43 13.51 -3.61 -1.31
CA VAL A 43 12.86 -4.32 -2.42
C VAL A 43 12.42 -3.31 -3.46
N VAL A 44 12.96 -3.43 -4.67
CA VAL A 44 12.66 -2.56 -5.81
C VAL A 44 11.66 -3.24 -6.72
N VAL A 45 10.65 -2.49 -7.14
CA VAL A 45 9.68 -2.89 -8.16
C VAL A 45 9.44 -1.70 -9.11
N GLU A 46 9.09 -2.00 -10.35
CA GLU A 46 8.92 -0.98 -11.39
C GLU A 46 7.46 -0.77 -11.79
N ASP A 47 6.60 -1.76 -11.48
CA ASP A 47 5.20 -1.74 -11.86
C ASP A 47 4.31 -2.61 -10.95
N PHE A 48 3.02 -2.64 -11.25
CA PHE A 48 2.05 -3.47 -10.54
C PHE A 48 2.31 -4.97 -10.72
N GLU A 49 2.85 -5.41 -11.86
CA GLU A 49 3.13 -6.83 -12.11
C GLU A 49 4.25 -7.31 -11.19
N GLN A 50 5.36 -6.58 -11.11
CA GLN A 50 6.46 -6.91 -10.19
C GLN A 50 6.03 -6.82 -8.73
N THR A 51 5.16 -5.86 -8.40
CA THR A 51 4.56 -5.75 -7.06
C THR A 51 3.69 -6.96 -6.72
N ALA A 52 2.90 -7.44 -7.69
CA ALA A 52 2.09 -8.66 -7.52
C ALA A 52 2.95 -9.91 -7.38
N GLN A 53 4.05 -10.03 -8.13
CA GLN A 53 5.02 -11.11 -8.00
C GLN A 53 5.73 -11.09 -6.63
N PHE A 54 6.03 -9.91 -6.11
CA PHE A 54 6.52 -9.77 -4.74
C PHE A 54 5.48 -10.29 -3.74
N LEU A 55 4.22 -9.86 -3.86
CA LEU A 55 3.14 -10.30 -2.98
C LEU A 55 2.94 -11.82 -3.05
N GLU A 56 3.00 -12.41 -4.24
CA GLU A 56 2.93 -13.86 -4.44
C GLU A 56 3.99 -14.60 -3.61
N ARG A 57 5.25 -14.15 -3.67
CA ARG A 57 6.34 -14.75 -2.87
C ARG A 57 6.10 -14.62 -1.35
N GLN A 58 5.57 -13.48 -0.90
CA GLN A 58 5.22 -13.29 0.51
C GLN A 58 4.09 -14.23 0.94
N ILE A 59 3.05 -14.36 0.13
CA ILE A 59 1.92 -15.27 0.41
C ILE A 59 2.42 -16.72 0.44
N GLN A 60 3.24 -17.13 -0.55
CA GLN A 60 3.82 -18.47 -0.56
C GLN A 60 4.60 -18.78 0.72
N TYR A 61 5.38 -17.84 1.20
CA TYR A 61 6.16 -18.01 2.43
C TYR A 61 5.27 -18.11 3.68
N LEU A 62 4.24 -17.28 3.79
CA LEU A 62 3.40 -17.14 4.97
C LEU A 62 2.27 -18.16 5.05
N ILE A 63 1.63 -18.45 3.91
CA ILE A 63 0.35 -19.18 3.82
C ILE A 63 0.54 -20.56 3.18
N LYS A 64 1.49 -20.68 2.26
CA LYS A 64 1.64 -21.89 1.40
C LYS A 64 0.34 -22.12 0.61
N ASP A 65 -0.26 -23.31 0.76
CA ASP A 65 -1.48 -23.70 0.03
C ASP A 65 -2.77 -23.54 0.85
N GLU A 66 -2.71 -22.83 1.97
CA GLU A 66 -3.88 -22.66 2.81
C GLU A 66 -4.86 -21.58 2.27
N PRO A 67 -6.15 -21.64 2.63
CA PRO A 67 -7.11 -20.61 2.26
C PRO A 67 -6.84 -19.29 3.00
N TYR A 68 -7.03 -18.17 2.30
CA TYR A 68 -6.85 -16.83 2.87
C TYR A 68 -7.79 -15.78 2.27
N ILE A 69 -7.94 -14.69 3.00
CA ILE A 69 -8.58 -13.45 2.57
C ILE A 69 -7.51 -12.36 2.50
N LEU A 70 -7.46 -11.63 1.40
CA LEU A 70 -6.53 -10.52 1.20
C LEU A 70 -7.25 -9.19 1.52
N ILE A 71 -6.65 -8.39 2.37
CA ILE A 71 -7.24 -7.15 2.87
C ILE A 71 -6.26 -6.02 2.57
N GLY A 72 -6.70 -5.00 1.84
CA GLY A 72 -5.84 -3.90 1.44
C GLY A 72 -6.47 -2.53 1.70
N TYR A 73 -5.66 -1.63 2.23
CA TYR A 73 -6.02 -0.23 2.44
C TYR A 73 -5.34 0.66 1.39
N SER A 74 -6.10 1.53 0.72
CA SER A 74 -5.61 2.52 -0.23
C SER A 74 -4.69 1.89 -1.29
N LEU A 75 -3.39 2.20 -1.34
CA LEU A 75 -2.41 1.55 -2.22
C LEU A 75 -2.41 0.03 -2.06
N GLY A 76 -2.41 -0.48 -0.83
CA GLY A 76 -2.49 -1.92 -0.57
C GLY A 76 -3.76 -2.56 -1.13
N GLY A 77 -4.86 -1.80 -1.16
CA GLY A 77 -6.10 -2.24 -1.80
C GLY A 77 -5.98 -2.32 -3.33
N ARG A 78 -5.32 -1.35 -3.96
CA ARG A 78 -5.05 -1.40 -5.42
C ARG A 78 -4.16 -2.60 -5.79
N ILE A 79 -3.14 -2.86 -4.98
CA ILE A 79 -2.25 -4.00 -5.17
C ILE A 79 -3.02 -5.32 -4.98
N ALA A 80 -3.85 -5.41 -3.94
CA ALA A 80 -4.69 -6.58 -3.69
C ALA A 80 -5.65 -6.86 -4.85
N GLN A 81 -6.28 -5.82 -5.38
CA GLN A 81 -7.16 -5.90 -6.55
C GLN A 81 -6.40 -6.36 -7.78
N TYR A 82 -5.25 -5.74 -8.07
CA TYR A 82 -4.41 -6.12 -9.22
C TYR A 82 -3.98 -7.59 -9.13
N TYR A 83 -3.50 -8.00 -7.96
CA TYR A 83 -3.12 -9.40 -7.71
C TYR A 83 -4.30 -10.36 -7.95
N ALA A 84 -5.47 -10.05 -7.43
CA ALA A 84 -6.65 -10.90 -7.57
C ALA A 84 -7.11 -11.06 -9.03
N LEU A 85 -7.00 -10.00 -9.84
CA LEU A 85 -7.50 -9.97 -11.22
C LEU A 85 -6.45 -10.41 -12.25
N HIS A 86 -5.18 -10.07 -12.05
CA HIS A 86 -4.15 -10.15 -13.09
C HIS A 86 -2.99 -11.09 -12.78
N ALA A 87 -2.77 -11.49 -11.51
CA ALA A 87 -1.68 -12.43 -11.20
C ALA A 87 -1.86 -13.74 -11.97
N LYS A 88 -0.81 -14.14 -12.69
CA LYS A 88 -0.81 -15.37 -13.51
C LYS A 88 -0.89 -16.62 -12.64
N VAL A 89 -0.22 -16.58 -11.50
CA VAL A 89 -0.23 -17.65 -10.51
C VAL A 89 -0.74 -17.07 -9.20
N LYS A 90 -1.76 -17.68 -8.62
CA LYS A 90 -2.29 -17.32 -7.29
C LYS A 90 -1.93 -18.45 -6.35
N ILE A 91 -0.99 -18.18 -5.47
CA ILE A 91 -0.58 -19.13 -4.44
C ILE A 91 -1.69 -19.26 -3.40
N GLY A 92 -1.86 -20.48 -2.90
CA GLY A 92 -2.91 -20.81 -1.93
C GLY A 92 -4.31 -20.69 -2.53
N HIS A 93 -5.29 -20.61 -1.64
CA HIS A 93 -6.69 -20.47 -2.03
C HIS A 93 -7.23 -19.10 -1.62
N LEU A 94 -7.05 -18.09 -2.49
CA LEU A 94 -7.66 -16.77 -2.31
C LEU A 94 -9.19 -16.90 -2.31
N LYS A 95 -9.84 -16.62 -1.18
CA LYS A 95 -11.29 -16.75 -0.98
C LYS A 95 -12.04 -15.46 -1.22
N ALA A 96 -11.43 -14.33 -0.81
CA ALA A 96 -12.04 -13.02 -0.96
C ALA A 96 -10.95 -11.93 -0.93
N VAL A 97 -11.31 -10.76 -1.44
CA VAL A 97 -10.53 -9.51 -1.30
C VAL A 97 -11.41 -8.47 -0.62
N ILE A 98 -10.87 -7.83 0.41
CA ILE A 98 -11.52 -6.72 1.11
C ILE A 98 -10.70 -5.46 0.80
N LEU A 99 -11.36 -4.45 0.27
CA LEU A 99 -10.76 -3.20 -0.16
C LEU A 99 -11.29 -2.05 0.70
N GLU A 100 -10.40 -1.31 1.34
CA GLU A 100 -10.73 -0.13 2.11
C GLU A 100 -10.07 1.10 1.50
N GLY A 101 -10.87 2.13 1.17
CA GLY A 101 -10.38 3.39 0.62
C GLY A 101 -9.53 3.25 -0.65
N ALA A 102 -9.70 2.18 -1.40
CA ALA A 102 -8.97 1.90 -2.62
C ALA A 102 -9.70 2.45 -3.86
N ASN A 103 -8.95 3.06 -4.77
CA ASN A 103 -9.46 3.37 -6.10
C ASN A 103 -9.52 2.09 -6.93
N LEU A 104 -10.69 1.82 -7.52
CA LEU A 104 -10.94 0.59 -8.29
C LEU A 104 -10.48 0.66 -9.75
N GLY A 105 -9.85 1.74 -10.14
CA GLY A 105 -9.38 2.01 -11.50
C GLY A 105 -9.92 3.33 -12.03
N LEU A 106 -9.30 3.82 -13.08
CA LEU A 106 -9.67 5.06 -13.77
C LEU A 106 -10.38 4.70 -15.08
N GLN A 107 -11.44 5.45 -15.42
CA GLN A 107 -12.32 5.07 -16.53
C GLN A 107 -11.91 5.70 -17.86
N SER A 108 -11.18 6.80 -17.83
CA SER A 108 -10.77 7.51 -19.04
C SER A 108 -9.27 7.70 -19.13
N GLU A 109 -8.76 7.80 -20.35
CA GLU A 109 -7.34 8.12 -20.58
C GLU A 109 -6.97 9.49 -20.02
N GLN A 110 -7.91 10.44 -20.00
CA GLN A 110 -7.68 11.76 -19.42
C GLN A 110 -7.49 11.66 -17.89
N GLU A 111 -8.27 10.84 -17.19
CA GLU A 111 -8.11 10.60 -15.76
C GLU A 111 -6.77 9.93 -15.47
N LYS A 112 -6.38 8.92 -16.26
CA LYS A 112 -5.08 8.25 -16.14
C LYS A 112 -3.94 9.22 -16.34
N GLN A 113 -3.99 10.04 -17.39
CA GLN A 113 -2.96 11.05 -17.65
C GLN A 113 -2.86 12.08 -16.52
N SER A 114 -4.00 12.56 -16.03
CA SER A 114 -4.04 13.50 -14.91
C SER A 114 -3.47 12.88 -13.63
N ARG A 115 -3.77 11.60 -13.41
CA ARG A 115 -3.24 10.85 -12.27
C ARG A 115 -1.74 10.66 -12.39
N LEU A 116 -1.22 10.29 -13.56
CA LEU A 116 0.20 10.11 -13.80
C LEU A 116 0.97 11.42 -13.57
N VAL A 117 0.44 12.55 -14.07
CA VAL A 117 1.03 13.87 -13.83
C VAL A 117 1.10 14.20 -12.34
N ASN A 118 0.02 13.93 -11.60
CA ASN A 118 -0.03 14.16 -10.16
C ASN A 118 0.95 13.24 -9.40
N ASP A 119 1.00 11.96 -9.73
CA ASP A 119 1.91 11.01 -9.07
C ASP A 119 3.38 11.36 -9.36
N ASN A 120 3.70 11.78 -10.60
CA ASN A 120 5.05 12.30 -10.95
C ASN A 120 5.40 13.55 -10.13
N MET A 121 4.50 14.52 -10.01
CA MET A 121 4.73 15.73 -9.21
C MET A 121 5.07 15.38 -7.75
N TRP A 122 4.32 14.48 -7.14
CA TRP A 122 4.60 14.05 -5.77
C TRP A 122 5.89 13.24 -5.67
N ALA A 123 6.17 12.36 -6.63
CA ALA A 123 7.40 11.58 -6.66
C ALA A 123 8.63 12.50 -6.75
N GLU A 124 8.63 13.50 -7.63
CA GLU A 124 9.70 14.49 -7.74
C GLU A 124 9.93 15.23 -6.41
N ARG A 125 8.86 15.61 -5.73
CA ARG A 125 8.97 16.22 -4.41
C ARG A 125 9.62 15.29 -3.38
N PHE A 126 9.18 14.02 -3.35
CA PHE A 126 9.77 13.01 -2.46
C PHE A 126 11.24 12.70 -2.80
N PHE A 127 11.66 12.83 -4.06
CA PHE A 127 13.06 12.65 -4.45
C PHE A 127 13.96 13.80 -4.02
N HIS A 128 13.47 15.03 -4.05
CA HIS A 128 14.34 16.21 -4.02
C HIS A 128 14.12 17.14 -2.83
N GLU A 129 12.98 17.06 -2.14
CA GLU A 129 12.66 17.89 -1.00
C GLU A 129 12.89 17.16 0.34
N LYS A 130 12.92 17.90 1.43
CA LYS A 130 12.93 17.31 2.77
C LYS A 130 11.61 16.57 3.02
N SER A 131 11.69 15.32 3.44
CA SER A 131 10.50 14.46 3.66
C SER A 131 9.47 15.11 4.57
N GLU A 132 9.90 15.83 5.60
CA GLU A 132 8.97 16.53 6.52
C GLU A 132 8.11 17.55 5.81
N THR A 133 8.70 18.41 4.97
CA THR A 133 7.97 19.41 4.18
C THR A 133 6.99 18.74 3.21
N VAL A 134 7.43 17.69 2.54
CA VAL A 134 6.55 16.95 1.62
C VAL A 134 5.39 16.30 2.36
N LEU A 135 5.63 15.72 3.55
CA LEU A 135 4.58 15.12 4.36
C LEU A 135 3.57 16.14 4.90
N GLU A 136 4.02 17.34 5.27
CA GLU A 136 3.13 18.43 5.68
C GLU A 136 2.13 18.76 4.58
N ASP A 137 2.58 18.94 3.34
CA ASP A 137 1.73 19.21 2.19
C ASP A 137 0.90 17.98 1.77
N TRP A 138 1.50 16.78 1.81
CA TRP A 138 0.82 15.53 1.49
C TRP A 138 -0.46 15.36 2.31
N TYR A 139 -0.39 15.60 3.61
CA TYR A 139 -1.54 15.47 4.51
C TYR A 139 -2.50 16.65 4.49
N GLN A 140 -2.27 17.69 3.67
CA GLN A 140 -3.24 18.76 3.36
C GLN A 140 -4.18 18.39 2.20
N GLN A 141 -3.93 17.32 1.47
CA GLN A 141 -4.79 16.91 0.37
C GLN A 141 -6.23 16.64 0.85
N PRO A 142 -7.25 16.89 0.00
CA PRO A 142 -8.67 16.75 0.37
C PRO A 142 -9.04 15.38 0.94
N VAL A 143 -8.37 14.31 0.49
CA VAL A 143 -8.59 12.95 0.99
C VAL A 143 -8.31 12.82 2.50
N PHE A 144 -7.51 13.70 3.08
CA PHE A 144 -7.17 13.74 4.50
C PHE A 144 -7.94 14.81 5.29
N SER A 145 -8.99 15.43 4.70
CA SER A 145 -9.76 16.50 5.33
C SER A 145 -10.43 16.10 6.65
N HIS A 146 -10.65 14.80 6.87
CA HIS A 146 -11.20 14.25 8.11
C HIS A 146 -10.22 14.28 9.29
N LEU A 147 -8.91 14.48 9.03
CA LEU A 147 -7.90 14.55 10.08
C LEU A 147 -7.86 15.96 10.70
N ASN A 148 -7.96 16.03 12.03
CA ASN A 148 -7.65 17.24 12.75
C ASN A 148 -6.13 17.48 12.84
N GLU A 149 -5.73 18.68 13.30
CA GLU A 149 -4.31 19.06 13.36
C GLU A 149 -3.46 18.13 14.24
N PRO A 150 -3.87 17.73 15.47
CA PRO A 150 -3.11 16.76 16.25
C PRO A 150 -2.94 15.40 15.58
N GLN A 151 -3.98 14.89 14.93
CA GLN A 151 -3.92 13.61 14.19
C GLN A 151 -2.95 13.71 13.01
N ARG A 152 -2.99 14.82 12.27
CA ARG A 152 -2.09 15.08 11.14
C ARG A 152 -0.64 15.13 11.60
N LYS A 153 -0.33 15.88 12.65
CA LYS A 153 1.02 15.94 13.25
C LYS A 153 1.52 14.57 13.69
N ALA A 154 0.68 13.79 14.36
CA ALA A 154 1.04 12.43 14.78
C ALA A 154 1.35 11.50 13.61
N LEU A 155 0.58 11.60 12.52
CA LEU A 155 0.84 10.86 11.29
C LEU A 155 2.15 11.29 10.63
N ILE A 156 2.39 12.57 10.47
CA ILE A 156 3.64 13.09 9.89
C ILE A 156 4.83 12.55 10.69
N GLU A 157 4.79 12.67 12.01
CA GLU A 157 5.86 12.16 12.88
C GLU A 157 6.11 10.66 12.66
N LYS A 158 5.05 9.87 12.60
CA LYS A 158 5.14 8.43 12.33
C LYS A 158 5.75 8.13 10.95
N ARG A 159 5.43 8.94 9.92
CA ARG A 159 5.82 8.70 8.53
C ARG A 159 7.21 9.24 8.15
N LYS A 160 7.80 10.09 8.98
CA LYS A 160 9.19 10.58 8.79
C LYS A 160 10.23 9.45 8.71
N ALA A 161 9.93 8.28 9.26
CA ALA A 161 10.80 7.11 9.18
C ALA A 161 10.95 6.53 7.76
N ASN A 162 10.07 6.92 6.81
CA ASN A 162 10.18 6.49 5.43
C ASN A 162 11.32 7.25 4.71
N CYS A 163 12.01 6.56 3.81
CA CYS A 163 12.91 7.18 2.85
C CYS A 163 12.07 7.86 1.75
N GLY A 164 12.23 9.17 1.57
CA GLY A 164 11.48 9.92 0.56
C GLY A 164 11.63 9.32 -0.84
N ALA A 165 12.85 9.03 -1.27
CA ALA A 165 13.12 8.42 -2.57
C ALA A 165 12.35 7.09 -2.76
N ASN A 166 12.26 6.26 -1.73
CA ASN A 166 11.50 5.02 -1.78
C ASN A 166 10.00 5.27 -2.00
N ILE A 167 9.45 6.29 -1.37
CA ILE A 167 8.04 6.67 -1.56
C ILE A 167 7.80 7.18 -2.98
N GLY A 168 8.71 8.01 -3.51
CA GLY A 168 8.66 8.45 -4.90
C GLY A 168 8.67 7.27 -5.88
N HIS A 169 9.57 6.31 -5.70
CA HIS A 169 9.61 5.10 -6.53
C HIS A 169 8.30 4.29 -6.44
N MET A 170 7.74 4.13 -5.24
CA MET A 170 6.48 3.39 -5.09
C MET A 170 5.30 4.10 -5.76
N LEU A 171 5.25 5.44 -5.71
CA LEU A 171 4.23 6.22 -6.43
C LEU A 171 4.28 5.94 -7.93
N LEU A 172 5.48 5.98 -8.53
CA LEU A 172 5.68 5.73 -9.96
C LEU A 172 5.36 4.29 -10.35
N ALA A 173 5.85 3.32 -9.58
CA ALA A 173 5.62 1.89 -9.84
C ALA A 173 4.14 1.50 -9.75
N THR A 174 3.32 2.26 -9.04
CA THR A 174 1.91 1.94 -8.78
C THR A 174 0.96 3.08 -9.16
N SER A 175 1.34 3.93 -10.11
CA SER A 175 0.42 4.90 -10.71
C SER A 175 -0.68 4.18 -11.50
N LEU A 176 -1.90 4.70 -11.43
CA LEU A 176 -3.08 4.12 -12.11
C LEU A 176 -3.16 4.57 -13.55
#